data_95595b60df5bccdf3cf6862c0d0a428b
#
_entry.id   95595b60df5bccdf3cf6862c0d0a428b
#
_cell.length_a   1.000
_cell.length_b   1.000
_cell.length_c   1.000
_cell.angle_alpha   90.00
_cell.angle_beta   90.00
_cell.angle_gamma   90.00
#
_symmetry.space_group_name_H-M   'P 1'
#
loop_
_entity.id
_entity.type
_entity.pdbx_description
1 polymer ?
#
loop_
_entity_poly.entity_id
_entity_poly.type
_entity_poly.pdbx_seq_one_letter_code
_entity_poly.pdbx_strand_id
1 'polypeptide(L)'
;MTAKHTAFSLLAALLTIGLVVPSLATAGGDDGDGDDRGGEKHHKKEQGRASQKGVKVQLGPRPFYLVEDMDDGDLKKALQKCSEGPFEKTDFSIGHRGAALQFPEHTKESYEAAARMGAGILECDVTFTSDRELVCRHSQCDLHTTTNILATDLAEKCTQDFTPAVLGDNGEVIEPAAALCCTSDITLAELKTLCGKMDAFDPAATTVEAYLGGTPSWRTDLYAACGTLLSHAESIELFKSLDAKMTPELKGPSVEMPYEGDYTQEDYAQQMIDEYKAAGVKPKHVWAQSFNLDDVRYWIENEPAFGRQAVYLDGRYDDPSFDHTNPATWIPGMDELADMGVHIIAPPMWMLLALDAENEIVPSVYAKAADDAGLDIITWTLERSGPLRTGGGWYYQTISDAIDNDGDMMVTLDVLAQDVGILGIFSDWPATVTYYANCLDL
;
A
#
# COMPACT_ATOMS: atom_id res chain seq x y z
N MET A 1 -25.89 -40.62 38.18
CA MET A 1 -26.55 -41.48 37.19
C MET A 1 -25.74 -41.43 35.91
N THR A 2 -25.01 -42.46 35.72
CA THR A 2 -24.39 -43.11 34.55
C THR A 2 -24.17 -42.38 33.24
N ALA A 3 -22.88 -42.20 32.95
CA ALA A 3 -22.30 -41.91 31.65
C ALA A 3 -22.51 -43.01 30.62
N LYS A 4 -22.64 -42.69 29.36
CA LYS A 4 -22.39 -43.61 28.24
C LYS A 4 -21.37 -43.00 27.28
N HIS A 5 -20.21 -43.63 27.23
CA HIS A 5 -19.20 -43.48 26.18
C HIS A 5 -19.68 -44.20 24.92
N THR A 6 -19.52 -43.54 23.77
CA THR A 6 -19.60 -44.22 22.47
C THR A 6 -18.32 -43.89 21.68
N ALA A 7 -17.49 -44.90 21.46
CA ALA A 7 -16.30 -44.85 20.64
C ALA A 7 -16.69 -45.02 19.17
N PHE A 8 -16.12 -44.20 18.28
CA PHE A 8 -16.16 -44.41 16.83
C PHE A 8 -14.76 -44.74 16.32
N SER A 9 -14.67 -45.94 15.74
CA SER A 9 -13.45 -46.45 15.10
C SER A 9 -13.26 -45.79 13.72
N LEU A 10 -12.05 -45.31 13.46
CA LEU A 10 -11.60 -44.93 12.12
C LEU A 10 -11.14 -46.16 11.33
N LEU A 11 -11.71 -46.36 10.16
CA LEU A 11 -11.24 -47.28 9.15
C LEU A 11 -10.40 -46.49 8.12
N ALA A 12 -9.11 -46.80 8.03
CA ALA A 12 -8.20 -46.25 7.02
C ALA A 12 -8.29 -47.08 5.74
N ALA A 13 -8.62 -46.47 4.63
CA ALA A 13 -8.53 -47.06 3.30
C ALA A 13 -7.31 -46.51 2.55
N LEU A 14 -6.33 -47.38 2.30
CA LEU A 14 -5.19 -47.08 1.41
C LEU A 14 -5.63 -47.24 -0.05
N LEU A 15 -5.53 -46.18 -0.82
CA LEU A 15 -5.60 -46.23 -2.28
C LEU A 15 -4.20 -46.02 -2.87
N THR A 16 -3.68 -47.04 -3.50
CA THR A 16 -2.47 -46.99 -4.33
C THR A 16 -2.83 -46.57 -5.74
N ILE A 17 -2.29 -45.42 -6.22
CA ILE A 17 -2.39 -45.01 -7.61
C ILE A 17 -1.04 -45.24 -8.28
N GLY A 18 -1.03 -46.11 -9.28
CA GLY A 18 0.14 -46.42 -10.11
C GLY A 18 0.48 -45.31 -11.10
N LEU A 19 1.77 -45.00 -11.19
CA LEU A 19 2.34 -44.14 -12.22
C LEU A 19 2.38 -44.87 -13.58
N VAL A 20 1.80 -44.26 -14.61
CA VAL A 20 2.02 -44.64 -16.01
C VAL A 20 2.86 -43.53 -16.66
N VAL A 21 4.06 -43.87 -17.11
CA VAL A 21 4.95 -43.04 -17.88
C VAL A 21 4.78 -43.41 -19.37
N PRO A 22 4.51 -42.46 -20.29
CA PRO A 22 4.63 -42.76 -21.71
C PRO A 22 6.02 -42.40 -22.24
N SER A 23 6.56 -43.34 -23.00
CA SER A 23 7.86 -43.37 -23.69
C SER A 23 7.86 -42.46 -24.90
N LEU A 24 8.95 -41.70 -25.13
CA LEU A 24 9.22 -41.00 -26.39
C LEU A 24 9.63 -42.00 -27.46
N ALA A 25 9.02 -41.84 -28.66
CA ALA A 25 9.50 -42.45 -29.89
C ALA A 25 10.08 -41.38 -30.81
N THR A 26 11.33 -41.57 -31.18
CA THR A 26 12.07 -40.85 -32.21
C THR A 26 11.84 -41.53 -33.59
N ALA A 27 11.62 -40.73 -34.61
CA ALA A 27 11.88 -41.12 -36.04
C ALA A 27 12.23 -39.83 -36.81
N GLY A 28 13.18 -39.83 -37.44
CA GLY A 28 14.21 -39.83 -38.34
C GLY A 28 13.85 -39.77 -39.79
N GLY A 29 14.51 -38.78 -40.50
CA GLY A 29 15.03 -38.79 -41.88
C GLY A 29 14.02 -38.74 -43.00
N ASP A 30 14.15 -37.87 -43.97
CA ASP A 30 15.00 -38.04 -45.14
C ASP A 30 14.87 -36.88 -46.14
N ASP A 31 15.84 -36.76 -47.00
CA ASP A 31 16.21 -35.72 -47.95
C ASP A 31 15.26 -35.51 -49.11
N GLY A 32 15.33 -34.31 -49.74
CA GLY A 32 14.74 -34.05 -51.04
C GLY A 32 15.13 -32.70 -51.63
N ASP A 33 16.18 -32.68 -52.44
CA ASP A 33 16.63 -31.59 -53.32
C ASP A 33 15.56 -31.08 -54.28
N GLY A 34 15.60 -29.78 -54.64
CA GLY A 34 14.82 -29.18 -55.70
C GLY A 34 15.09 -27.70 -55.92
N ASP A 35 15.99 -27.42 -56.82
CA ASP A 35 16.38 -26.13 -57.42
C ASP A 35 15.22 -25.44 -58.15
N ASP A 36 14.99 -24.14 -58.06
CA ASP A 36 15.02 -23.16 -59.15
C ASP A 36 14.55 -21.72 -58.77
N ARG A 37 15.47 -20.78 -59.01
CA ARG A 37 15.37 -19.38 -59.53
C ARG A 37 14.22 -18.44 -59.17
N GLY A 38 14.61 -17.31 -58.63
CA GLY A 38 14.28 -16.00 -59.20
C GLY A 38 13.22 -15.15 -58.51
N GLY A 39 13.65 -14.09 -57.89
CA GLY A 39 12.76 -12.98 -57.57
C GLY A 39 13.19 -12.13 -56.38
N GLU A 40 14.07 -11.15 -56.62
CA GLU A 40 14.37 -10.09 -55.67
C GLU A 40 13.10 -9.33 -55.28
N LYS A 41 12.67 -9.47 -54.04
CA LYS A 41 11.80 -8.50 -53.37
C LYS A 41 12.46 -8.08 -52.05
N HIS A 42 12.79 -6.80 -52.00
CA HIS A 42 13.20 -6.12 -50.80
C HIS A 42 12.16 -6.31 -49.66
N HIS A 43 12.37 -7.27 -48.81
CA HIS A 43 11.70 -7.31 -47.52
C HIS A 43 12.48 -6.44 -46.52
N LYS A 44 11.92 -5.26 -46.20
CA LYS A 44 12.28 -4.54 -44.98
C LYS A 44 12.15 -5.52 -43.84
N LYS A 45 13.28 -5.84 -43.19
CA LYS A 45 13.28 -6.47 -41.86
C LYS A 45 12.61 -5.51 -40.91
N GLU A 46 11.36 -5.73 -40.59
CA GLU A 46 10.80 -5.27 -39.32
C GLU A 46 11.60 -5.97 -38.22
N GLN A 47 12.49 -5.20 -37.59
CA GLN A 47 13.06 -5.60 -36.30
C GLN A 47 11.89 -5.64 -35.33
N GLY A 48 11.38 -6.86 -35.07
CA GLY A 48 10.45 -7.12 -34.00
C GLY A 48 11.04 -6.59 -32.69
N ARG A 49 10.49 -5.49 -32.17
CA ARG A 49 10.64 -5.13 -30.77
C ARG A 49 10.24 -6.37 -29.99
N ALA A 50 11.21 -6.97 -29.30
CA ALA A 50 10.90 -7.92 -28.24
C ALA A 50 10.01 -7.17 -27.27
N SER A 51 8.72 -7.49 -27.23
CA SER A 51 7.79 -7.05 -26.20
C SER A 51 8.39 -7.51 -24.89
N GLN A 52 8.90 -6.58 -24.10
CA GLN A 52 9.11 -6.82 -22.68
C GLN A 52 7.74 -7.24 -22.14
N LYS A 53 7.63 -8.50 -21.74
CA LYS A 53 6.41 -9.00 -21.11
C LYS A 53 6.29 -8.32 -19.76
N GLY A 54 5.61 -7.17 -19.69
CA GLY A 54 5.19 -6.55 -18.44
C GLY A 54 4.39 -7.56 -17.60
N VAL A 55 4.40 -7.38 -16.31
CA VAL A 55 3.58 -8.19 -15.39
C VAL A 55 2.12 -8.08 -15.85
N LYS A 56 1.50 -9.22 -16.20
CA LYS A 56 0.07 -9.21 -16.55
C LYS A 56 -0.76 -8.92 -15.32
N VAL A 57 -1.68 -7.97 -15.43
CA VAL A 57 -2.61 -7.62 -14.37
C VAL A 57 -3.52 -8.79 -14.02
N GLN A 58 -3.69 -9.05 -12.74
CA GLN A 58 -4.53 -10.10 -12.16
C GLN A 58 -5.28 -9.53 -10.95
N LEU A 59 -6.56 -9.23 -11.13
CA LEU A 59 -7.35 -8.55 -10.11
C LEU A 59 -7.83 -9.47 -8.97
N GLY A 60 -7.99 -10.77 -9.25
CA GLY A 60 -8.62 -11.68 -8.31
C GLY A 60 -10.13 -11.41 -8.15
N PRO A 61 -10.82 -12.05 -7.20
CA PRO A 61 -12.28 -12.00 -7.11
C PRO A 61 -12.84 -10.76 -6.40
N ARG A 62 -12.03 -10.00 -5.61
CA ARG A 62 -12.52 -8.94 -4.75
C ARG A 62 -13.23 -7.80 -5.47
N PRO A 63 -12.71 -7.20 -6.56
CA PRO A 63 -13.42 -6.12 -7.24
C PRO A 63 -14.80 -6.53 -7.75
N PHE A 64 -14.93 -7.76 -8.26
CA PHE A 64 -16.21 -8.29 -8.74
C PHE A 64 -17.20 -8.49 -7.59
N TYR A 65 -16.75 -8.97 -6.43
CA TYR A 65 -17.56 -9.06 -5.23
C TYR A 65 -18.09 -7.68 -4.81
N LEU A 66 -17.23 -6.65 -4.76
CA LEU A 66 -17.62 -5.29 -4.40
C LEU A 66 -18.68 -4.72 -5.35
N VAL A 67 -18.51 -4.94 -6.67
CA VAL A 67 -19.49 -4.49 -7.67
C VAL A 67 -20.84 -5.21 -7.50
N GLU A 68 -20.84 -6.51 -7.22
CA GLU A 68 -22.09 -7.26 -7.00
C GLU A 68 -22.80 -6.82 -5.70
N ASP A 69 -22.05 -6.40 -4.67
CA ASP A 69 -22.58 -5.92 -3.38
C ASP A 69 -23.09 -4.47 -3.43
N MET A 70 -22.81 -3.70 -4.49
CA MET A 70 -23.35 -2.36 -4.72
C MET A 70 -24.87 -2.38 -4.83
N ASP A 71 -25.52 -1.28 -4.47
CA ASP A 71 -26.89 -1.00 -4.82
C ASP A 71 -27.09 -0.89 -6.35
N ASP A 72 -28.33 -1.17 -6.81
CA ASP A 72 -28.65 -1.08 -8.23
C ASP A 72 -28.57 0.38 -8.72
N GLY A 73 -27.73 0.63 -9.71
CA GLY A 73 -27.52 1.96 -10.27
C GLY A 73 -26.78 1.92 -11.61
N ASP A 74 -26.54 3.09 -12.17
CA ASP A 74 -25.85 3.19 -13.47
C ASP A 74 -24.35 2.91 -13.34
N LEU A 75 -23.71 3.29 -12.21
CA LEU A 75 -22.33 2.95 -11.91
C LEU A 75 -22.14 1.43 -11.84
N LYS A 76 -22.97 0.72 -11.07
CA LYS A 76 -22.94 -0.76 -11.01
C LYS A 76 -23.01 -1.38 -12.40
N LYS A 77 -23.97 -0.94 -13.22
CA LYS A 77 -24.12 -1.44 -14.61
C LYS A 77 -22.88 -1.17 -15.46
N ALA A 78 -22.28 0.02 -15.34
CA ALA A 78 -21.06 0.37 -16.06
C ALA A 78 -19.90 -0.54 -15.65
N LEU A 79 -19.69 -0.74 -14.34
CA LEU A 79 -18.65 -1.61 -13.81
C LEU A 79 -18.88 -3.07 -14.20
N GLN A 80 -20.10 -3.59 -14.12
CA GLN A 80 -20.43 -4.96 -14.58
C GLN A 80 -20.15 -5.17 -16.06
N LYS A 81 -20.42 -4.18 -16.91
CA LYS A 81 -20.18 -4.25 -18.35
C LYS A 81 -18.68 -4.38 -18.69
N CYS A 82 -17.81 -3.85 -17.85
CA CYS A 82 -16.36 -3.87 -18.01
C CYS A 82 -15.69 -5.13 -17.41
N SER A 83 -16.47 -6.03 -16.79
CA SER A 83 -15.97 -7.14 -15.96
C SER A 83 -15.00 -8.10 -16.66
N GLU A 84 -15.03 -8.22 -17.97
CA GLU A 84 -14.17 -9.13 -18.74
C GLU A 84 -12.84 -8.50 -19.17
N GLY A 85 -12.60 -7.22 -18.85
CA GLY A 85 -11.39 -6.49 -19.22
C GLY A 85 -11.23 -6.25 -20.74
N PRO A 86 -10.02 -6.09 -21.25
CA PRO A 86 -8.73 -6.31 -20.58
C PRO A 86 -8.41 -5.28 -19.50
N PHE A 87 -7.61 -5.67 -18.50
CA PHE A 87 -7.15 -4.77 -17.44
C PHE A 87 -5.67 -4.50 -17.58
N GLU A 88 -5.30 -3.22 -17.45
CA GLU A 88 -3.92 -2.74 -17.57
C GLU A 88 -3.51 -2.02 -16.28
N LYS A 89 -2.21 -1.87 -16.10
CA LYS A 89 -1.62 -1.08 -15.02
C LYS A 89 -1.99 0.40 -15.22
N THR A 90 -2.34 1.08 -14.12
CA THR A 90 -2.66 2.52 -14.12
C THR A 90 -1.99 3.25 -12.97
N ASP A 91 -1.53 4.49 -13.23
CA ASP A 91 -0.95 5.36 -12.21
C ASP A 91 -1.99 5.86 -11.19
N PHE A 92 -3.27 5.81 -11.54
CA PHE A 92 -4.37 6.12 -10.63
C PHE A 92 -4.43 5.17 -9.43
N SER A 93 -3.95 3.92 -9.60
CA SER A 93 -3.88 2.90 -8.55
C SER A 93 -2.51 2.93 -7.88
N ILE A 94 -2.48 3.32 -6.60
CA ILE A 94 -1.27 3.40 -5.77
C ILE A 94 -1.31 2.29 -4.73
N GLY A 95 -0.29 1.42 -4.73
CA GLY A 95 -0.16 0.34 -3.75
C GLY A 95 0.32 0.88 -2.40
N HIS A 96 -0.61 1.06 -1.44
CA HIS A 96 -0.36 1.53 -0.08
C HIS A 96 0.43 0.49 0.71
N ARG A 97 1.72 0.74 0.92
CA ARG A 97 2.66 -0.21 1.54
C ARG A 97 2.72 -1.56 0.80
N GLY A 98 2.36 -1.54 -0.50
CA GLY A 98 2.15 -2.69 -1.35
C GLY A 98 0.69 -3.14 -1.43
N ALA A 99 0.37 -4.37 -1.04
CA ALA A 99 -0.98 -4.96 -0.97
C ALA A 99 -1.30 -5.37 0.49
N ALA A 100 -1.28 -4.39 1.40
CA ALA A 100 -1.22 -4.58 2.84
C ALA A 100 -2.49 -5.21 3.45
N LEU A 101 -3.59 -5.33 2.69
CA LEU A 101 -4.80 -6.01 3.17
C LEU A 101 -4.54 -7.48 3.56
N GLN A 102 -3.67 -8.18 2.82
CA GLN A 102 -3.41 -9.60 3.04
C GLN A 102 -1.92 -9.99 2.99
N PHE A 103 -1.02 -9.04 2.72
CA PHE A 103 0.42 -9.25 2.74
C PHE A 103 1.04 -8.37 3.83
N PRO A 104 2.13 -8.82 4.48
CA PRO A 104 2.87 -7.96 5.40
C PRO A 104 3.30 -6.67 4.69
N GLU A 105 2.96 -5.52 5.25
CA GLU A 105 3.26 -4.22 4.67
C GLU A 105 4.77 -4.01 4.47
N HIS A 106 5.13 -3.25 3.42
CA HIS A 106 6.51 -2.90 3.10
C HIS A 106 7.44 -4.11 2.91
N THR A 107 6.89 -5.24 2.46
CA THR A 107 7.68 -6.42 2.09
C THR A 107 7.74 -6.60 0.57
N LYS A 108 8.77 -7.30 0.12
CA LYS A 108 8.91 -7.65 -1.31
C LYS A 108 7.64 -8.30 -1.86
N GLU A 109 7.08 -9.25 -1.12
CA GLU A 109 5.89 -10.02 -1.51
C GLU A 109 4.65 -9.11 -1.64
N SER A 110 4.50 -8.13 -0.74
CA SER A 110 3.43 -7.14 -0.79
C SER A 110 3.54 -6.26 -2.04
N TYR A 111 4.73 -5.79 -2.36
CA TYR A 111 4.99 -4.97 -3.55
C TYR A 111 4.79 -5.75 -4.87
N GLU A 112 5.27 -7.00 -4.93
CA GLU A 112 5.05 -7.87 -6.09
C GLU A 112 3.56 -8.16 -6.32
N ALA A 113 2.80 -8.36 -5.23
CA ALA A 113 1.35 -8.55 -5.28
C ALA A 113 0.65 -7.29 -5.80
N ALA A 114 0.98 -6.09 -5.27
CA ALA A 114 0.39 -4.83 -5.71
C ALA A 114 0.65 -4.54 -7.19
N ALA A 115 1.89 -4.72 -7.66
CA ALA A 115 2.22 -4.58 -9.08
C ALA A 115 1.45 -5.57 -9.96
N ARG A 116 1.25 -6.80 -9.50
CA ARG A 116 0.44 -7.81 -10.19
C ARG A 116 -1.04 -7.45 -10.22
N MET A 117 -1.53 -6.73 -9.23
CA MET A 117 -2.89 -6.18 -9.18
C MET A 117 -3.07 -4.93 -10.05
N GLY A 118 -2.00 -4.44 -10.69
CA GLY A 118 -2.07 -3.33 -11.63
C GLY A 118 -1.79 -1.95 -11.03
N ALA A 119 -1.26 -1.88 -9.80
CA ALA A 119 -0.75 -0.62 -9.26
C ALA A 119 0.35 -0.06 -10.17
N GLY A 120 0.16 1.16 -10.67
CA GLY A 120 1.16 1.88 -11.46
C GLY A 120 2.23 2.53 -10.59
N ILE A 121 1.86 2.87 -9.36
CA ILE A 121 2.73 3.50 -8.36
C ILE A 121 2.80 2.61 -7.12
N LEU A 122 3.99 2.47 -6.52
CA LEU A 122 4.20 1.75 -5.28
C LEU A 122 4.82 2.68 -4.23
N GLU A 123 4.36 2.52 -3.00
CA GLU A 123 4.81 3.30 -1.86
C GLU A 123 5.87 2.57 -1.03
N CYS A 124 6.89 3.32 -0.58
CA CYS A 124 7.77 2.93 0.50
C CYS A 124 7.78 4.05 1.53
N ASP A 125 7.28 3.78 2.72
CA ASP A 125 7.46 4.65 3.88
C ASP A 125 8.89 4.51 4.35
N VAL A 126 9.64 5.60 4.34
CA VAL A 126 11.09 5.60 4.55
C VAL A 126 11.40 6.00 5.99
N THR A 127 12.16 5.15 6.67
CA THR A 127 12.79 5.43 7.97
C THR A 127 14.28 5.08 7.90
N PHE A 128 15.05 5.33 8.95
CA PHE A 128 16.46 4.97 9.00
C PHE A 128 16.82 4.06 10.17
N THR A 129 17.83 3.22 9.96
CA THR A 129 18.41 2.31 10.95
C THR A 129 19.46 3.01 11.82
N SER A 130 20.01 2.31 12.84
CA SER A 130 21.08 2.85 13.70
C SER A 130 22.36 3.19 12.91
N ASP A 131 22.61 2.54 11.81
CA ASP A 131 23.72 2.83 10.87
C ASP A 131 23.30 3.78 9.72
N ARG A 132 22.15 4.48 9.86
CA ARG A 132 21.61 5.50 8.95
C ARG A 132 21.30 5.00 7.54
N GLU A 133 21.08 3.69 7.39
CA GLU A 133 20.60 3.12 6.14
C GLU A 133 19.08 3.27 6.04
N LEU A 134 18.58 3.70 4.88
CA LEU A 134 17.15 3.89 4.66
C LEU A 134 16.43 2.57 4.43
N VAL A 135 15.27 2.40 5.06
CA VAL A 135 14.46 1.17 5.01
C VAL A 135 12.97 1.49 4.84
N CYS A 136 12.21 0.54 4.26
CA CYS A 136 10.76 0.70 4.07
C CYS A 136 10.02 0.22 5.32
N ARG A 137 9.62 1.15 6.21
CA ARG A 137 8.77 0.90 7.39
C ARG A 137 7.86 2.09 7.65
N HIS A 138 6.59 1.82 8.03
CA HIS A 138 5.57 2.85 8.22
C HIS A 138 5.91 3.85 9.34
N SER A 139 6.60 3.40 10.35
CA SER A 139 7.11 4.25 11.43
C SER A 139 8.52 3.81 11.81
N GLN A 140 9.31 4.75 12.30
CA GLN A 140 10.63 4.40 12.83
C GLN A 140 10.53 3.40 14.00
N CYS A 141 9.41 3.37 14.72
CA CYS A 141 9.21 2.52 15.89
C CYS A 141 8.00 1.58 15.73
N ASP A 142 7.91 0.84 14.62
CA ASP A 142 6.85 -0.13 14.35
C ASP A 142 7.30 -1.61 14.34
N LEU A 143 8.59 -1.89 14.52
CA LEU A 143 9.14 -3.23 14.35
C LEU A 143 8.48 -4.29 15.25
N HIS A 144 8.02 -3.90 16.45
CA HIS A 144 7.33 -4.79 17.40
C HIS A 144 5.92 -5.20 16.95
N THR A 145 5.30 -4.45 16.02
CA THR A 145 3.95 -4.73 15.50
C THR A 145 3.97 -5.26 14.08
N THR A 146 5.05 -5.05 13.32
CA THR A 146 5.14 -5.34 11.88
C THR A 146 6.16 -6.42 11.54
N THR A 147 6.95 -6.87 12.54
CA THR A 147 7.97 -7.92 12.37
C THR A 147 7.91 -8.95 13.52
N ASN A 148 8.75 -9.97 13.41
CA ASN A 148 8.93 -10.97 14.46
C ASN A 148 10.01 -10.59 15.49
N ILE A 149 10.46 -9.32 15.58
CA ILE A 149 11.62 -8.90 16.40
C ILE A 149 11.53 -9.38 17.84
N LEU A 150 10.34 -9.27 18.47
CA LEU A 150 10.13 -9.69 19.87
C LEU A 150 10.32 -11.19 20.11
N ALA A 151 10.30 -12.01 19.06
CA ALA A 151 10.56 -13.45 19.13
C ALA A 151 12.00 -13.81 18.73
N THR A 152 12.91 -12.85 18.65
CA THR A 152 14.33 -13.02 18.31
C THR A 152 15.24 -12.44 19.40
N ASP A 153 16.54 -12.71 19.32
CA ASP A 153 17.54 -12.14 20.24
C ASP A 153 17.64 -10.60 20.10
N LEU A 154 17.14 -10.01 18.99
CA LEU A 154 17.11 -8.57 18.78
C LEU A 154 16.08 -7.87 19.67
N ALA A 155 15.17 -8.58 20.32
CA ALA A 155 14.26 -8.01 21.31
C ALA A 155 15.01 -7.27 22.44
N GLU A 156 16.23 -7.72 22.80
CA GLU A 156 17.08 -7.09 23.82
C GLU A 156 17.59 -5.68 23.42
N LYS A 157 17.46 -5.32 22.13
CA LYS A 157 17.85 -4.01 21.60
C LYS A 157 16.69 -3.00 21.54
N CYS A 158 15.45 -3.47 21.73
CA CYS A 158 14.29 -2.60 21.66
C CYS A 158 14.35 -1.48 22.68
N THR A 159 13.90 -0.29 22.29
CA THR A 159 13.79 0.89 23.19
C THR A 159 12.97 0.57 24.45
N GLN A 160 11.94 -0.32 24.32
CA GLN A 160 11.15 -0.83 25.45
C GLN A 160 10.91 -2.33 25.28
N ASP A 161 11.24 -3.10 26.31
CA ASP A 161 10.95 -4.52 26.40
C ASP A 161 9.43 -4.79 26.36
N PHE A 162 9.07 -6.01 25.93
CA PHE A 162 7.67 -6.44 26.00
C PHE A 162 7.16 -6.46 27.44
N THR A 163 6.04 -5.77 27.65
CA THR A 163 5.31 -5.73 28.93
C THR A 163 3.95 -6.41 28.71
N PRO A 164 3.62 -7.49 29.44
CA PRO A 164 2.33 -8.16 29.37
C PRO A 164 1.16 -7.25 29.75
N ALA A 165 -0.02 -7.51 29.19
CA ALA A 165 -1.25 -6.86 29.61
C ALA A 165 -1.57 -7.18 31.08
N VAL A 166 -2.11 -6.19 31.78
CA VAL A 166 -2.76 -6.40 33.10
C VAL A 166 -4.26 -6.57 32.84
N LEU A 167 -4.77 -7.75 33.18
CA LEU A 167 -6.18 -8.08 33.00
C LEU A 167 -6.91 -8.07 34.35
N GLY A 168 -8.14 -7.58 34.34
CA GLY A 168 -9.05 -7.66 35.47
C GLY A 168 -9.67 -9.04 35.64
N ASP A 169 -10.48 -9.21 36.71
CA ASP A 169 -11.09 -10.49 37.08
C ASP A 169 -12.02 -11.09 36.01
N ASN A 170 -12.59 -10.24 35.16
CA ASN A 170 -13.47 -10.64 34.05
C ASN A 170 -12.76 -10.70 32.69
N GLY A 171 -11.42 -10.52 32.68
CA GLY A 171 -10.61 -10.49 31.47
C GLY A 171 -10.60 -9.15 30.72
N GLU A 172 -11.17 -8.07 31.31
CA GLU A 172 -11.02 -6.72 30.78
C GLU A 172 -9.57 -6.24 30.83
N VAL A 173 -9.14 -5.51 29.81
CA VAL A 173 -7.78 -4.94 29.75
C VAL A 173 -7.73 -3.71 30.66
N ILE A 174 -6.96 -3.78 31.74
CA ILE A 174 -6.69 -2.66 32.67
C ILE A 174 -5.51 -1.86 32.14
N GLU A 175 -4.40 -2.55 31.80
CA GLU A 175 -3.25 -1.97 31.14
C GLU A 175 -2.96 -2.82 29.89
N PRO A 176 -2.85 -2.23 28.69
CA PRO A 176 -2.57 -3.00 27.49
C PRO A 176 -1.14 -3.54 27.48
N ALA A 177 -0.93 -4.62 26.78
CA ALA A 177 0.40 -5.10 26.44
C ALA A 177 1.14 -4.02 25.62
N ALA A 178 2.43 -3.85 25.87
CA ALA A 178 3.26 -2.85 25.21
C ALA A 178 4.66 -3.36 24.89
N ALA A 179 5.23 -2.83 23.84
CA ALA A 179 6.65 -2.91 23.47
C ALA A 179 6.99 -1.72 22.59
N LEU A 180 8.26 -1.36 22.44
CA LEU A 180 8.69 -0.33 21.51
C LEU A 180 10.03 -0.74 20.90
N CYS A 181 10.02 -1.09 19.61
CA CYS A 181 11.23 -1.48 18.87
C CYS A 181 11.32 -0.61 17.61
N CYS A 182 12.43 0.11 17.50
CA CYS A 182 12.63 1.09 16.44
C CYS A 182 13.64 0.61 15.40
N THR A 183 13.55 1.10 14.17
CA THR A 183 14.58 0.85 13.16
C THR A 183 15.94 1.40 13.60
N SER A 184 15.94 2.53 14.34
CA SER A 184 17.13 3.12 14.95
C SER A 184 17.73 2.32 16.13
N ASP A 185 17.08 1.27 16.61
CA ASP A 185 17.63 0.36 17.63
C ASP A 185 18.61 -0.67 17.02
N ILE A 186 18.51 -0.93 15.72
CA ILE A 186 19.23 -1.99 15.02
C ILE A 186 19.85 -1.51 13.71
N THR A 187 20.88 -2.20 13.25
CA THR A 187 21.50 -1.96 11.93
C THR A 187 20.67 -2.53 10.78
N LEU A 188 20.93 -2.08 9.54
CA LEU A 188 20.33 -2.68 8.34
C LEU A 188 20.58 -4.19 8.26
N ALA A 189 21.82 -4.62 8.57
CA ALA A 189 22.18 -6.05 8.54
C ALA A 189 21.33 -6.88 9.51
N GLU A 190 21.02 -6.34 10.69
CA GLU A 190 20.14 -6.99 11.68
C GLU A 190 18.67 -6.95 11.23
N LEU A 191 18.19 -5.81 10.72
CA LEU A 191 16.85 -5.72 10.16
C LEU A 191 16.58 -6.79 9.11
N LYS A 192 17.54 -7.05 8.23
CA LYS A 192 17.44 -8.05 7.15
C LYS A 192 17.34 -9.51 7.66
N THR A 193 17.56 -9.77 8.96
CA THR A 193 17.34 -11.09 9.58
C THR A 193 15.93 -11.31 10.08
N LEU A 194 15.12 -10.25 10.14
CA LEU A 194 13.75 -10.31 10.62
C LEU A 194 12.78 -10.76 9.51
N CYS A 195 11.64 -11.28 9.94
CA CYS A 195 10.50 -11.57 9.09
C CYS A 195 9.43 -10.49 9.24
N GLY A 196 8.97 -9.90 8.14
CA GLY A 196 7.75 -9.11 8.12
C GLY A 196 6.52 -9.97 8.44
N LYS A 197 5.61 -9.46 9.26
CA LYS A 197 4.31 -10.06 9.60
C LYS A 197 3.17 -9.09 9.29
N MET A 198 1.94 -9.54 9.29
CA MET A 198 0.80 -8.62 9.22
C MET A 198 0.86 -7.64 10.38
N ASP A 199 0.73 -6.36 10.08
CA ASP A 199 0.74 -5.27 11.06
C ASP A 199 -0.47 -5.43 11.98
N ALA A 200 -0.23 -5.50 13.23
CA ALA A 200 -1.13 -5.42 14.37
C ALA A 200 -0.49 -6.08 15.60
N PHE A 201 -1.09 -5.87 16.76
CA PHE A 201 -0.77 -6.58 18.00
C PHE A 201 -2.04 -6.81 18.81
N ASP A 202 -2.01 -7.79 19.73
CA ASP A 202 -3.11 -8.02 20.67
C ASP A 202 -2.86 -7.21 21.95
N PRO A 203 -3.66 -6.17 22.22
CA PRO A 203 -3.51 -5.36 23.44
C PRO A 203 -3.82 -6.14 24.73
N ALA A 204 -4.51 -7.28 24.66
CA ALA A 204 -4.80 -8.16 25.80
C ALA A 204 -3.73 -9.25 26.02
N ALA A 205 -2.66 -9.24 25.22
CA ALA A 205 -1.64 -10.29 25.25
C ALA A 205 -0.87 -10.34 26.59
N THR A 206 -0.71 -11.53 27.11
CA THR A 206 0.14 -11.82 28.28
C THR A 206 1.46 -12.50 27.92
N THR A 207 1.67 -12.79 26.65
CA THR A 207 2.89 -13.39 26.08
C THR A 207 3.27 -12.73 24.76
N VAL A 208 4.54 -12.79 24.38
CA VAL A 208 5.03 -12.28 23.09
C VAL A 208 4.31 -12.96 21.91
N GLU A 209 4.08 -14.26 21.99
CA GLU A 209 3.40 -15.03 20.93
C GLU A 209 1.96 -14.52 20.70
N ALA A 210 1.21 -14.30 21.78
CA ALA A 210 -0.13 -13.73 21.69
C ALA A 210 -0.09 -12.29 21.16
N TYR A 211 0.87 -11.48 21.61
CA TYR A 211 1.05 -10.10 21.16
C TYR A 211 1.24 -10.01 19.64
N LEU A 212 2.12 -10.84 19.10
CA LEU A 212 2.41 -10.88 17.65
C LEU A 212 1.25 -11.43 16.81
N GLY A 213 0.29 -12.15 17.42
CA GLY A 213 -0.87 -12.76 16.77
C GLY A 213 -2.10 -11.87 16.63
N GLY A 214 -1.98 -10.53 16.81
CA GLY A 214 -3.11 -9.60 16.89
C GLY A 214 -3.75 -9.19 15.55
N THR A 215 -3.54 -9.92 14.45
CA THR A 215 -4.14 -9.59 13.15
C THR A 215 -5.67 -9.57 13.22
N PRO A 216 -6.34 -8.46 12.81
CA PRO A 216 -7.80 -8.38 12.80
C PRO A 216 -8.45 -9.48 11.96
N SER A 217 -9.63 -9.97 12.38
CA SER A 217 -10.32 -11.09 11.73
C SER A 217 -10.76 -10.83 10.27
N TRP A 218 -10.85 -9.58 9.85
CA TRP A 218 -11.18 -9.18 8.47
C TRP A 218 -9.95 -9.13 7.54
N ARG A 219 -8.74 -9.28 8.10
CA ARG A 219 -7.48 -9.49 7.39
C ARG A 219 -7.03 -10.95 7.54
N THR A 220 -6.00 -11.36 6.83
CA THR A 220 -5.55 -12.76 6.85
C THR A 220 -4.04 -12.85 6.87
N ASP A 221 -3.52 -13.92 7.52
CA ASP A 221 -2.11 -14.30 7.55
C ASP A 221 -1.73 -15.27 6.43
N LEU A 222 -2.59 -15.51 5.46
CA LEU A 222 -2.39 -16.54 4.42
C LEU A 222 -1.09 -16.34 3.62
N TYR A 223 -0.63 -15.11 3.49
CA TYR A 223 0.57 -14.76 2.72
C TYR A 223 1.69 -14.18 3.60
N ALA A 224 1.68 -14.45 4.89
CA ALA A 224 2.52 -13.83 5.89
C ALA A 224 3.51 -14.79 6.57
N ALA A 225 3.98 -15.83 5.87
CA ALA A 225 4.89 -16.83 6.47
C ALA A 225 6.21 -16.22 6.95
N CYS A 226 6.81 -15.31 6.18
CA CYS A 226 7.98 -14.51 6.52
C CYS A 226 8.18 -13.47 5.40
N GLY A 227 7.66 -12.26 5.57
CA GLY A 227 7.83 -11.17 4.59
C GLY A 227 9.28 -10.71 4.51
N THR A 228 9.78 -10.51 3.30
CA THR A 228 11.15 -10.03 3.04
C THR A 228 11.23 -8.53 3.23
N LEU A 229 11.94 -8.07 4.26
CA LEU A 229 12.17 -6.64 4.52
C LEU A 229 13.20 -6.07 3.54
N LEU A 230 12.98 -4.83 3.13
CA LEU A 230 13.81 -4.16 2.12
C LEU A 230 14.43 -2.87 2.69
N SER A 231 15.68 -2.58 2.27
CA SER A 231 16.17 -1.20 2.29
C SER A 231 15.43 -0.36 1.24
N HIS A 232 15.47 0.96 1.38
CA HIS A 232 14.87 1.85 0.39
C HIS A 232 15.55 1.68 -0.98
N ALA A 233 16.89 1.57 -1.03
CA ALA A 233 17.60 1.29 -2.27
C ALA A 233 17.18 -0.05 -2.94
N GLU A 234 16.95 -1.13 -2.16
CA GLU A 234 16.43 -2.40 -2.68
C GLU A 234 15.01 -2.27 -3.20
N SER A 235 14.16 -1.46 -2.54
CA SER A 235 12.79 -1.22 -3.00
C SER A 235 12.76 -0.48 -4.33
N ILE A 236 13.65 0.49 -4.54
CA ILE A 236 13.81 1.21 -5.82
C ILE A 236 14.13 0.24 -6.95
N GLU A 237 15.09 -0.67 -6.76
CA GLU A 237 15.46 -1.66 -7.78
C GLU A 237 14.32 -2.67 -8.03
N LEU A 238 13.59 -3.07 -6.97
CA LEU A 238 12.42 -3.92 -7.11
C LEU A 238 11.34 -3.21 -7.95
N PHE A 239 10.99 -1.95 -7.64
CA PHE A 239 9.94 -1.20 -8.33
C PHE A 239 10.30 -0.96 -9.80
N LYS A 240 11.58 -0.67 -10.09
CA LYS A 240 12.08 -0.63 -11.48
C LYS A 240 11.87 -1.95 -12.20
N SER A 241 12.16 -3.09 -11.55
CA SER A 241 11.98 -4.43 -12.13
C SER A 241 10.52 -4.78 -12.40
N LEU A 242 9.60 -4.20 -11.61
CA LEU A 242 8.15 -4.34 -11.74
C LEU A 242 7.55 -3.32 -12.71
N ASP A 243 8.36 -2.43 -13.30
CA ASP A 243 7.91 -1.33 -14.15
C ASP A 243 6.86 -0.46 -13.44
N ALA A 244 7.07 -0.16 -12.16
CA ALA A 244 6.24 0.70 -11.35
C ALA A 244 6.93 2.05 -11.10
N LYS A 245 6.12 3.11 -10.96
CA LYS A 245 6.55 4.40 -10.43
C LYS A 245 6.53 4.37 -8.91
N MET A 246 6.95 5.43 -8.24
CA MET A 246 7.34 5.40 -6.83
C MET A 246 6.78 6.61 -6.09
N THR A 247 6.24 6.38 -4.90
CA THR A 247 5.83 7.45 -3.98
C THR A 247 6.41 7.17 -2.59
N PRO A 248 7.68 7.58 -2.33
CA PRO A 248 8.27 7.42 -1.01
C PRO A 248 7.70 8.45 -0.03
N GLU A 249 7.32 8.01 1.17
CA GLU A 249 7.01 8.90 2.27
C GLU A 249 8.22 9.02 3.20
N LEU A 250 8.74 10.23 3.42
CA LEU A 250 9.72 10.48 4.45
C LEU A 250 9.00 10.54 5.81
N LYS A 251 9.16 9.50 6.62
CA LYS A 251 8.51 9.41 7.93
C LYS A 251 9.16 10.35 8.93
N GLY A 252 8.35 10.97 9.76
CA GLY A 252 8.86 11.76 10.89
C GLY A 252 9.75 10.91 11.81
N PRO A 253 10.99 11.36 12.15
CA PRO A 253 11.85 10.63 13.06
C PRO A 253 11.23 10.52 14.46
N SER A 254 11.39 9.36 15.11
CA SER A 254 11.01 9.14 16.51
C SER A 254 12.20 9.32 17.46
N VAL A 255 13.30 9.83 16.96
CA VAL A 255 14.52 10.18 17.71
C VAL A 255 14.78 11.68 17.62
N GLU A 256 15.58 12.21 18.56
CA GLU A 256 16.01 13.61 18.50
C GLU A 256 16.89 13.87 17.27
N MET A 257 16.55 14.95 16.55
CA MET A 257 17.35 15.40 15.40
C MET A 257 18.13 16.66 15.77
N PRO A 258 19.40 16.84 15.36
CA PRO A 258 20.20 15.92 14.52
C PRO A 258 20.51 14.59 15.22
N TYR A 259 20.21 13.46 14.54
CA TYR A 259 20.51 12.13 15.07
C TYR A 259 22.00 11.95 15.26
N GLU A 260 22.40 11.45 16.45
CA GLU A 260 23.80 11.34 16.87
C GLU A 260 24.62 12.64 16.75
N GLY A 261 23.91 13.79 16.71
CA GLY A 261 24.49 15.13 16.75
C GLY A 261 24.91 15.71 15.40
N ASP A 262 24.86 14.97 14.29
CA ASP A 262 25.32 15.43 12.99
C ASP A 262 24.44 15.02 11.79
N TYR A 263 23.50 14.08 11.95
CA TYR A 263 22.56 13.70 10.89
C TYR A 263 21.26 14.52 11.01
N THR A 264 21.15 15.56 10.19
CA THR A 264 20.03 16.51 10.25
C THR A 264 18.78 16.01 9.54
N GLN A 265 17.65 16.69 9.72
CA GLN A 265 16.41 16.40 8.97
C GLN A 265 16.61 16.60 7.46
N GLU A 266 17.36 17.64 7.08
CA GLU A 266 17.69 17.90 5.68
C GLU A 266 18.62 16.82 5.09
N ASP A 267 19.59 16.30 5.87
CA ASP A 267 20.44 15.18 5.43
C ASP A 267 19.59 13.93 5.15
N TYR A 268 18.63 13.65 6.03
CA TYR A 268 17.69 12.54 5.85
C TYR A 268 16.78 12.72 4.63
N ALA A 269 16.21 13.91 4.44
CA ALA A 269 15.39 14.25 3.28
C ALA A 269 16.21 14.19 1.97
N GLN A 270 17.47 14.64 2.01
CA GLN A 270 18.39 14.59 0.86
C GLN A 270 18.80 13.17 0.52
N GLN A 271 19.12 12.35 1.52
CA GLN A 271 19.54 10.96 1.31
C GLN A 271 18.47 10.17 0.55
N MET A 272 17.19 10.34 0.88
CA MET A 272 16.09 9.69 0.16
C MET A 272 16.10 10.03 -1.34
N ILE A 273 16.31 11.29 -1.69
CA ILE A 273 16.39 11.73 -3.09
C ILE A 273 17.67 11.23 -3.76
N ASP A 274 18.78 11.21 -3.04
CA ASP A 274 20.07 10.77 -3.57
C ASP A 274 20.08 9.28 -3.94
N GLU A 275 19.34 8.43 -3.22
CA GLU A 275 19.18 7.02 -3.59
C GLU A 275 18.42 6.86 -4.92
N TYR A 276 17.39 7.69 -5.20
CA TYR A 276 16.74 7.72 -6.51
C TYR A 276 17.68 8.16 -7.63
N LYS A 277 18.51 9.19 -7.37
CA LYS A 277 19.52 9.67 -8.32
C LYS A 277 20.54 8.58 -8.60
N ALA A 278 21.07 7.93 -7.55
CA ALA A 278 22.03 6.84 -7.65
C ALA A 278 21.49 5.66 -8.47
N ALA A 279 20.21 5.33 -8.31
CA ALA A 279 19.50 4.30 -9.07
C ALA A 279 19.14 4.72 -10.51
N GLY A 280 19.38 5.98 -10.90
CA GLY A 280 19.06 6.53 -12.22
C GLY A 280 17.58 6.66 -12.50
N VAL A 281 16.76 6.80 -11.46
CA VAL A 281 15.30 7.01 -11.59
C VAL A 281 15.02 8.43 -12.08
N LYS A 282 14.13 8.56 -13.04
CA LYS A 282 13.75 9.88 -13.56
C LYS A 282 12.84 10.58 -12.53
N PRO A 283 13.08 11.87 -12.21
CA PRO A 283 12.27 12.62 -11.24
C PRO A 283 10.75 12.50 -11.48
N LYS A 284 10.30 12.55 -12.73
CA LYS A 284 8.89 12.41 -13.10
C LYS A 284 8.24 11.05 -12.77
N HIS A 285 9.00 10.10 -12.26
CA HIS A 285 8.52 8.80 -11.81
C HIS A 285 8.52 8.69 -10.28
N VAL A 286 8.76 9.82 -9.57
CA VAL A 286 8.86 9.85 -8.11
C VAL A 286 7.99 10.98 -7.57
N TRP A 287 7.09 10.65 -6.68
CA TRP A 287 6.27 11.56 -5.87
C TRP A 287 6.74 11.48 -4.42
N ALA A 288 7.81 12.22 -4.08
CA ALA A 288 8.30 12.29 -2.71
C ALA A 288 7.28 12.98 -1.81
N GLN A 289 6.90 12.37 -0.70
CA GLN A 289 5.85 12.86 0.18
C GLN A 289 6.31 12.94 1.64
N SER A 290 5.77 13.91 2.38
CA SER A 290 5.99 14.06 3.82
C SER A 290 4.81 14.78 4.47
N PHE A 291 4.51 14.43 5.73
CA PHE A 291 3.64 15.20 6.62
C PHE A 291 4.33 16.47 7.13
N ASN A 292 5.65 16.53 7.10
CA ASN A 292 6.41 17.73 7.44
C ASN A 292 6.51 18.64 6.19
N LEU A 293 5.83 19.77 6.23
CA LEU A 293 5.84 20.74 5.13
C LEU A 293 7.25 21.27 4.83
N ASP A 294 8.13 21.35 5.82
CA ASP A 294 9.51 21.82 5.62
C ASP A 294 10.34 20.84 4.79
N ASP A 295 10.09 19.52 4.86
CA ASP A 295 10.72 18.53 3.96
C ASP A 295 10.26 18.74 2.51
N VAL A 296 8.96 18.96 2.29
CA VAL A 296 8.41 19.24 0.97
C VAL A 296 9.01 20.52 0.37
N ARG A 297 9.11 21.58 1.17
CA ARG A 297 9.75 22.85 0.78
C ARG A 297 11.24 22.67 0.50
N TYR A 298 11.93 21.86 1.33
CA TYR A 298 13.33 21.52 1.09
C TYR A 298 13.54 20.93 -0.31
N TRP A 299 12.71 19.97 -0.72
CA TRP A 299 12.81 19.38 -2.06
C TRP A 299 12.44 20.35 -3.17
N ILE A 300 11.43 21.20 -2.97
CA ILE A 300 11.06 22.25 -3.95
C ILE A 300 12.24 23.20 -4.19
N GLU A 301 12.93 23.62 -3.14
CA GLU A 301 14.01 24.60 -3.20
C GLU A 301 15.34 23.99 -3.65
N ASN A 302 15.71 22.80 -3.14
CA ASN A 302 17.05 22.22 -3.32
C ASN A 302 17.09 21.12 -4.38
N GLU A 303 15.95 20.45 -4.67
CA GLU A 303 15.81 19.36 -5.62
C GLU A 303 14.64 19.62 -6.62
N PRO A 304 14.66 20.76 -7.35
CA PRO A 304 13.48 21.23 -8.09
C PRO A 304 12.96 20.27 -9.17
N ALA A 305 13.79 19.31 -9.62
CA ALA A 305 13.35 18.27 -10.55
C ALA A 305 12.43 17.25 -9.89
N PHE A 306 12.69 16.87 -8.63
CA PHE A 306 11.86 16.01 -7.79
C PHE A 306 10.77 16.83 -7.09
N GLY A 307 11.11 18.01 -6.55
CA GLY A 307 10.20 18.91 -5.85
C GLY A 307 8.97 19.33 -6.65
N ARG A 308 9.04 19.31 -8.00
CA ARG A 308 7.89 19.59 -8.87
C ARG A 308 6.71 18.63 -8.63
N GLN A 309 6.96 17.41 -8.17
CA GLN A 309 5.96 16.38 -7.86
C GLN A 309 5.98 16.03 -6.37
N ALA A 310 6.63 16.83 -5.53
CA ALA A 310 6.60 16.64 -4.09
C ALA A 310 5.16 16.79 -3.58
N VAL A 311 4.78 15.94 -2.64
CA VAL A 311 3.43 15.84 -2.12
C VAL A 311 3.42 16.24 -0.65
N TYR A 312 2.59 17.20 -0.29
CA TYR A 312 2.33 17.51 1.11
C TYR A 312 1.19 16.62 1.63
N LEU A 313 1.54 15.66 2.49
CA LEU A 313 0.58 14.87 3.26
C LEU A 313 -0.06 15.77 4.31
N ASP A 314 -1.37 15.97 4.23
CA ASP A 314 -2.03 16.89 5.15
C ASP A 314 -2.45 16.18 6.46
N GLY A 315 -1.61 16.36 7.48
CA GLY A 315 -1.84 15.86 8.85
C GLY A 315 -2.42 16.88 9.82
N ARG A 316 -2.87 18.05 9.33
CA ARG A 316 -3.39 19.13 10.20
C ARG A 316 -4.64 18.72 11.00
N TYR A 317 -5.31 17.66 10.60
CA TYR A 317 -6.44 17.07 11.36
C TYR A 317 -6.05 16.61 12.78
N ASP A 318 -4.77 16.43 13.07
CA ASP A 318 -4.28 16.11 14.43
C ASP A 318 -4.18 17.36 15.32
N ASP A 319 -4.26 18.59 14.76
CA ASP A 319 -4.35 19.83 15.51
C ASP A 319 -5.81 20.10 15.92
N PRO A 320 -6.13 20.18 17.21
CA PRO A 320 -7.48 20.47 17.69
C PRO A 320 -8.08 21.80 17.20
N SER A 321 -7.26 22.72 16.69
CA SER A 321 -7.72 23.99 16.13
C SER A 321 -8.12 23.90 14.66
N PHE A 322 -7.74 22.82 13.97
CA PHE A 322 -8.07 22.59 12.57
C PHE A 322 -9.45 21.96 12.43
N ASP A 323 -10.27 22.55 11.56
CA ASP A 323 -11.59 22.01 11.17
C ASP A 323 -11.64 21.97 9.63
N HIS A 324 -11.63 20.77 9.05
CA HIS A 324 -11.65 20.55 7.60
C HIS A 324 -12.91 21.16 6.92
N THR A 325 -13.95 21.49 7.69
CA THR A 325 -15.17 22.11 7.18
C THR A 325 -15.13 23.66 7.25
N ASN A 326 -14.11 24.22 7.91
CA ASN A 326 -14.01 25.66 8.14
C ASN A 326 -12.67 26.24 7.62
N PRO A 327 -12.63 26.82 6.42
CA PRO A 327 -11.41 27.38 5.83
C PRO A 327 -10.65 28.40 6.70
N ALA A 328 -11.34 29.09 7.62
CA ALA A 328 -10.69 30.03 8.52
C ALA A 328 -9.74 29.40 9.55
N THR A 329 -9.78 28.08 9.70
CA THR A 329 -8.93 27.32 10.62
C THR A 329 -7.70 26.70 9.95
N TRP A 330 -7.59 26.78 8.62
CA TRP A 330 -6.51 26.16 7.87
C TRP A 330 -5.28 27.06 7.83
N ILE A 331 -4.23 26.68 8.52
CA ILE A 331 -2.95 27.41 8.56
C ILE A 331 -1.81 26.42 8.26
N PRO A 332 -1.11 26.58 7.11
CA PRO A 332 -1.40 27.50 6.01
C PRO A 332 -2.72 27.20 5.30
N GLY A 333 -3.31 28.21 4.64
CA GLY A 333 -4.45 28.05 3.74
C GLY A 333 -4.04 27.40 2.41
N MET A 334 -5.03 27.06 1.54
CA MET A 334 -4.74 26.43 0.24
C MET A 334 -3.94 27.33 -0.68
N ASP A 335 -4.32 28.61 -0.77
CA ASP A 335 -3.57 29.60 -1.56
C ASP A 335 -2.13 29.79 -1.04
N GLU A 336 -1.94 29.76 0.29
CA GLU A 336 -0.61 29.88 0.90
C GLU A 336 0.27 28.65 0.58
N LEU A 337 -0.31 27.43 0.57
CA LEU A 337 0.41 26.23 0.13
C LEU A 337 0.85 26.34 -1.34
N ALA A 338 -0.06 26.78 -2.22
CA ALA A 338 0.25 27.01 -3.63
C ALA A 338 1.35 28.09 -3.81
N ASP A 339 1.28 29.21 -3.07
CA ASP A 339 2.29 30.26 -3.07
C ASP A 339 3.67 29.80 -2.57
N MET A 340 3.72 28.78 -1.68
CA MET A 340 4.96 28.11 -1.25
C MET A 340 5.53 27.16 -2.31
N GLY A 341 4.83 26.95 -3.42
CA GLY A 341 5.23 26.07 -4.52
C GLY A 341 4.79 24.62 -4.35
N VAL A 342 3.92 24.32 -3.39
CA VAL A 342 3.25 23.01 -3.29
C VAL A 342 2.29 22.89 -4.47
N HIS A 343 2.38 21.78 -5.21
CA HIS A 343 1.50 21.50 -6.33
C HIS A 343 0.50 20.38 -6.03
N ILE A 344 0.88 19.46 -5.13
CA ILE A 344 0.10 18.28 -4.82
C ILE A 344 -0.07 18.16 -3.30
N ILE A 345 -1.30 18.01 -2.85
CA ILE A 345 -1.62 17.68 -1.46
C ILE A 345 -2.19 16.27 -1.35
N ALA A 346 -2.00 15.63 -0.21
CA ALA A 346 -2.56 14.31 0.04
C ALA A 346 -3.24 14.24 1.44
N PRO A 347 -4.50 14.68 1.53
CA PRO A 347 -5.32 14.49 2.72
C PRO A 347 -5.86 13.06 2.80
N PRO A 348 -6.29 12.59 3.99
CA PRO A 348 -7.10 11.37 4.07
C PRO A 348 -8.43 11.56 3.35
N MET A 349 -8.95 10.49 2.75
CA MET A 349 -10.12 10.56 1.86
C MET A 349 -11.37 11.18 2.52
N TRP A 350 -11.55 11.00 3.84
CA TRP A 350 -12.70 11.57 4.55
C TRP A 350 -12.71 13.12 4.58
N MET A 351 -11.56 13.77 4.45
CA MET A 351 -11.50 15.25 4.36
C MET A 351 -12.03 15.76 3.01
N LEU A 352 -12.01 14.94 1.98
CA LEU A 352 -12.46 15.28 0.63
C LEU A 352 -13.96 15.10 0.40
N LEU A 353 -14.64 14.41 1.33
CA LEU A 353 -16.01 13.96 1.17
C LEU A 353 -16.93 14.56 2.24
N ALA A 354 -18.18 14.79 1.85
CA ALA A 354 -19.27 15.22 2.72
C ALA A 354 -20.59 14.57 2.27
N LEU A 355 -21.64 14.67 3.08
CA LEU A 355 -23.00 14.33 2.69
C LEU A 355 -23.78 15.60 2.39
N ASP A 356 -24.61 15.58 1.34
CA ASP A 356 -25.55 16.64 1.05
C ASP A 356 -26.87 16.46 1.83
N ALA A 357 -27.89 17.28 1.51
CA ALA A 357 -29.20 17.25 2.20
C ALA A 357 -30.01 15.98 1.90
N GLU A 358 -29.72 15.30 0.81
CA GLU A 358 -30.33 14.06 0.36
C GLU A 358 -29.56 12.82 0.84
N ASN A 359 -28.47 13.01 1.62
CA ASN A 359 -27.54 11.99 2.12
C ASN A 359 -26.70 11.33 1.02
N GLU A 360 -26.50 12.04 -0.11
CA GLU A 360 -25.60 11.60 -1.17
C GLU A 360 -24.16 12.04 -0.89
N ILE A 361 -23.18 11.22 -1.29
CA ILE A 361 -21.77 11.54 -1.13
C ILE A 361 -21.36 12.60 -2.16
N VAL A 362 -20.78 13.71 -1.69
CA VAL A 362 -20.37 14.84 -2.53
C VAL A 362 -18.98 15.37 -2.13
N PRO A 363 -18.28 16.12 -3.02
CA PRO A 363 -17.03 16.81 -2.65
C PRO A 363 -17.23 17.79 -1.51
N SER A 364 -16.34 17.74 -0.51
CA SER A 364 -16.34 18.63 0.64
C SER A 364 -15.95 20.07 0.29
N VAL A 365 -16.08 20.98 1.25
CA VAL A 365 -15.55 22.35 1.13
C VAL A 365 -14.02 22.35 1.01
N TYR A 366 -13.35 21.37 1.65
CA TYR A 366 -11.90 21.22 1.59
C TYR A 366 -11.43 20.85 0.16
N ALA A 367 -12.07 19.86 -0.46
CA ALA A 367 -11.78 19.46 -1.84
C ALA A 367 -11.96 20.62 -2.83
N LYS A 368 -13.07 21.36 -2.71
CA LYS A 368 -13.36 22.52 -3.57
C LYS A 368 -12.33 23.64 -3.40
N ALA A 369 -11.89 23.92 -2.18
CA ALA A 369 -10.89 24.95 -1.93
C ALA A 369 -9.50 24.58 -2.46
N ALA A 370 -9.15 23.28 -2.46
CA ALA A 370 -7.92 22.79 -3.07
C ALA A 370 -7.94 22.97 -4.61
N ASP A 371 -9.06 22.62 -5.25
CA ASP A 371 -9.27 22.85 -6.70
C ASP A 371 -9.23 24.34 -7.05
N ASP A 372 -9.92 25.19 -6.29
CA ASP A 372 -9.94 26.66 -6.46
C ASP A 372 -8.52 27.28 -6.37
N ALA A 373 -7.64 26.71 -5.51
CA ALA A 373 -6.25 27.12 -5.36
C ALA A 373 -5.31 26.50 -6.43
N GLY A 374 -5.81 25.62 -7.29
CA GLY A 374 -5.05 24.93 -8.32
C GLY A 374 -4.11 23.85 -7.78
N LEU A 375 -4.43 23.26 -6.63
CA LEU A 375 -3.70 22.14 -6.05
C LEU A 375 -4.25 20.81 -6.57
N ASP A 376 -3.39 19.99 -7.12
CA ASP A 376 -3.70 18.59 -7.42
C ASP A 376 -3.86 17.78 -6.13
N ILE A 377 -4.68 16.73 -6.17
CA ILE A 377 -4.97 15.89 -5.01
C ILE A 377 -4.62 14.43 -5.28
N ILE A 378 -3.84 13.83 -4.38
CA ILE A 378 -3.73 12.38 -4.18
C ILE A 378 -4.35 12.09 -2.82
N THR A 379 -5.01 10.93 -2.62
CA THR A 379 -5.66 10.66 -1.32
C THR A 379 -5.39 9.25 -0.80
N TRP A 380 -5.60 9.04 0.50
CA TRP A 380 -5.38 7.79 1.23
C TRP A 380 -6.47 7.54 2.27
N THR A 381 -6.87 6.32 2.58
CA THR A 381 -6.54 5.09 1.86
C THR A 381 -7.76 4.19 1.76
N LEU A 382 -7.96 3.62 0.59
CA LEU A 382 -9.03 2.64 0.34
C LEU A 382 -8.64 1.26 0.90
N GLU A 383 -9.61 0.44 1.28
CA GLU A 383 -9.45 -0.96 1.69
C GLU A 383 -8.83 -1.17 3.10
N ARG A 384 -8.69 -0.11 3.94
CA ARG A 384 -8.07 -0.23 5.28
C ARG A 384 -9.07 -0.18 6.45
N SER A 385 -10.36 -0.08 6.18
CA SER A 385 -11.40 0.07 7.20
C SER A 385 -12.03 -1.25 7.68
N GLY A 386 -11.74 -2.37 7.03
CA GLY A 386 -12.52 -3.60 7.22
C GLY A 386 -13.89 -3.53 6.53
N PRO A 387 -14.83 -4.40 6.90
CA PRO A 387 -16.18 -4.42 6.29
C PRO A 387 -16.95 -3.12 6.50
N LEU A 388 -17.45 -2.52 5.42
CA LEU A 388 -18.09 -1.20 5.45
C LEU A 388 -19.48 -1.18 6.13
N ARG A 389 -20.18 -2.30 6.18
CA ARG A 389 -21.48 -2.42 6.89
C ARG A 389 -21.50 -1.95 8.35
N THR A 390 -20.33 -1.61 8.92
CA THR A 390 -20.18 -1.02 10.25
C THR A 390 -19.88 0.48 10.22
N GLY A 391 -20.06 1.15 9.06
CA GLY A 391 -19.84 2.59 8.85
C GLY A 391 -18.43 2.97 8.41
N GLY A 392 -17.57 2.00 8.04
CA GLY A 392 -16.26 2.26 7.40
C GLY A 392 -15.17 2.87 8.31
N GLY A 393 -15.43 3.07 9.58
CA GLY A 393 -14.46 3.54 10.57
C GLY A 393 -13.88 4.92 10.24
N TRP A 394 -12.60 5.12 10.56
CA TRP A 394 -11.94 6.43 10.48
C TRP A 394 -11.88 6.98 9.04
N TYR A 395 -11.66 6.13 8.04
CA TYR A 395 -11.52 6.58 6.65
C TYR A 395 -12.85 7.04 5.99
N TYR A 396 -14.00 6.65 6.56
CA TYR A 396 -15.34 6.98 6.04
C TYR A 396 -16.15 7.84 7.01
N GLN A 397 -15.51 8.41 8.05
CA GLN A 397 -16.21 9.05 9.17
C GLN A 397 -17.14 10.21 8.77
N THR A 398 -16.84 10.94 7.68
CA THR A 398 -17.66 12.06 7.18
C THR A 398 -18.85 11.63 6.34
N ILE A 399 -18.86 10.37 5.90
CA ILE A 399 -19.89 9.79 5.04
C ILE A 399 -20.49 8.50 5.62
N SER A 400 -20.24 8.22 6.90
CA SER A 400 -20.64 6.96 7.54
C SER A 400 -22.14 6.67 7.49
N ASP A 401 -22.98 7.71 7.42
CA ASP A 401 -24.44 7.57 7.34
C ASP A 401 -24.92 7.12 5.94
N ALA A 402 -24.05 7.21 4.91
CA ALA A 402 -24.30 6.73 3.55
C ALA A 402 -23.58 5.40 3.24
N ILE A 403 -22.93 4.78 4.25
CA ILE A 403 -22.14 3.55 4.06
C ILE A 403 -22.84 2.39 4.78
N ASP A 404 -23.33 1.40 4.04
CA ASP A 404 -24.03 0.26 4.61
C ASP A 404 -23.62 -1.13 4.06
N ASN A 405 -22.93 -1.15 2.91
CA ASN A 405 -22.40 -2.38 2.28
C ASN A 405 -20.97 -2.18 1.74
N ASP A 406 -20.28 -3.27 1.40
CA ASP A 406 -18.89 -3.17 0.93
C ASP A 406 -18.78 -2.57 -0.50
N GLY A 407 -19.86 -2.60 -1.28
CA GLY A 407 -19.97 -2.00 -2.61
C GLY A 407 -19.87 -0.48 -2.61
N ASP A 408 -20.21 0.18 -1.47
CA ASP A 408 -20.09 1.64 -1.30
C ASP A 408 -18.66 2.14 -1.43
N MET A 409 -17.69 1.23 -1.36
CA MET A 409 -16.29 1.52 -1.69
C MET A 409 -16.12 1.97 -3.15
N MET A 410 -16.89 1.38 -4.07
CA MET A 410 -16.90 1.80 -5.49
C MET A 410 -17.61 3.14 -5.69
N VAL A 411 -18.68 3.41 -4.93
CA VAL A 411 -19.37 4.70 -4.96
C VAL A 411 -18.46 5.81 -4.42
N THR A 412 -17.81 5.56 -3.28
CA THR A 412 -16.83 6.49 -2.70
C THR A 412 -15.69 6.79 -3.67
N LEU A 413 -15.17 5.76 -4.33
CA LEU A 413 -14.10 5.90 -5.32
C LEU A 413 -14.56 6.70 -6.55
N ASP A 414 -15.82 6.52 -6.98
CA ASP A 414 -16.41 7.27 -8.10
C ASP A 414 -16.48 8.77 -7.80
N VAL A 415 -16.99 9.15 -6.64
CA VAL A 415 -17.04 10.57 -6.22
C VAL A 415 -15.62 11.17 -6.12
N LEU A 416 -14.67 10.45 -5.55
CA LEU A 416 -13.29 10.91 -5.46
C LEU A 416 -12.66 11.11 -6.85
N ALA A 417 -12.91 10.18 -7.78
CA ALA A 417 -12.32 10.20 -9.10
C ALA A 417 -12.99 11.20 -10.04
N GLN A 418 -14.34 11.23 -10.07
CA GLN A 418 -15.10 11.99 -11.08
C GLN A 418 -15.50 13.39 -10.60
N ASP A 419 -15.84 13.55 -9.31
CA ASP A 419 -16.37 14.81 -8.78
C ASP A 419 -15.30 15.63 -8.06
N VAL A 420 -14.39 14.97 -7.31
CA VAL A 420 -13.22 15.63 -6.69
C VAL A 420 -12.09 15.78 -7.69
N GLY A 421 -11.90 14.83 -8.61
CA GLY A 421 -10.86 14.87 -9.63
C GLY A 421 -9.46 14.51 -9.12
N ILE A 422 -9.34 13.53 -8.21
CA ILE A 422 -8.03 13.12 -7.67
C ILE A 422 -7.13 12.54 -8.76
N LEU A 423 -5.82 12.74 -8.66
CA LEU A 423 -4.81 12.14 -9.54
C LEU A 423 -4.60 10.65 -9.30
N GLY A 424 -4.90 10.17 -8.09
CA GLY A 424 -4.72 8.78 -7.70
C GLY A 424 -5.08 8.54 -6.24
N ILE A 425 -5.24 7.29 -5.88
CA ILE A 425 -5.60 6.88 -4.52
C ILE A 425 -4.75 5.70 -4.03
N PHE A 426 -4.28 5.81 -2.80
CA PHE A 426 -3.65 4.70 -2.09
C PHE A 426 -4.68 3.63 -1.72
N SER A 427 -4.31 2.37 -1.89
CA SER A 427 -5.16 1.23 -1.55
C SER A 427 -4.35 0.09 -0.96
N ASP A 428 -4.85 -0.51 0.12
CA ASP A 428 -4.31 -1.76 0.68
C ASP A 428 -4.59 -2.98 -0.22
N TRP A 429 -5.46 -2.83 -1.23
CA TRP A 429 -5.76 -3.85 -2.24
C TRP A 429 -5.92 -3.21 -3.63
N PRO A 430 -4.81 -2.88 -4.31
CA PRO A 430 -4.83 -2.11 -5.56
C PRO A 430 -5.75 -2.65 -6.65
N ALA A 431 -6.08 -3.95 -6.64
CA ALA A 431 -6.99 -4.54 -7.60
C ALA A 431 -8.35 -3.83 -7.69
N THR A 432 -8.87 -3.32 -6.57
CA THR A 432 -10.14 -2.57 -6.51
C THR A 432 -10.04 -1.29 -7.33
N VAL A 433 -9.00 -0.51 -7.08
CA VAL A 433 -8.74 0.77 -7.78
C VAL A 433 -8.41 0.54 -9.25
N THR A 434 -7.58 -0.47 -9.54
CA THR A 434 -7.21 -0.82 -10.92
C THR A 434 -8.44 -1.24 -11.74
N TYR A 435 -9.35 -2.03 -11.15
CA TYR A 435 -10.61 -2.42 -11.80
C TYR A 435 -11.43 -1.18 -12.16
N TYR A 436 -11.71 -0.33 -11.17
CA TYR A 436 -12.48 0.89 -11.35
C TYR A 436 -11.86 1.79 -12.44
N ALA A 437 -10.56 2.09 -12.32
CA ALA A 437 -9.86 2.96 -13.24
C ALA A 437 -9.91 2.48 -14.69
N ASN A 438 -9.74 1.15 -14.93
CA ASN A 438 -9.85 0.59 -16.27
C ASN A 438 -11.28 0.64 -16.83
N CYS A 439 -12.30 0.56 -15.96
CA CYS A 439 -13.69 0.65 -16.39
C CYS A 439 -14.15 2.06 -16.73
N LEU A 440 -13.49 3.08 -16.16
CA LEU A 440 -13.81 4.50 -16.33
C LEU A 440 -12.72 5.27 -17.13
N ASP A 441 -11.79 4.56 -17.80
CA ASP A 441 -10.75 5.13 -18.68
C ASP A 441 -9.80 6.13 -17.98
N LEU A 442 -9.34 5.82 -16.72
CA LEU A 442 -8.41 6.61 -15.89
C LEU A 442 -6.96 6.09 -15.90
#